data_f2ddf67332975aea9ad03d54009a4e02
#
_entry.id   f2ddf67332975aea9ad03d54009a4e02
#
_cell.length_a   1.000
_cell.length_b   1.000
_cell.length_c   1.000
_cell.angle_alpha   90.00
_cell.angle_beta   90.00
_cell.angle_gamma   90.00
#
_symmetry.space_group_name_H-M   'P 1'
#
loop_
_entity.id
_entity.type
_entity.pdbx_description
1 polymer ?
#
loop_
_entity_poly.entity_id
_entity_poly.type
_entity_poly.pdbx_seq_one_letter_code
_entity_poly.pdbx_strand_id
1 'polypeptide(L)'
;MALVLFLPSLAMTAVTGIDIYVCIVVMAIVTIIYCTMGGVEAVVWGDVVQGIILVGGAFLAAGYLIFNTGSGASDFFHIADVNDKFRLFDWSFDYRTATFWVVILGGLANNIISYTSDQTVIQRYLTTKDEHSAARSILTNGMMSVIVTIAFFTIGTGLYTFYQTHPTATDLTMQKTDAIFPFFMMSQLPAGIAGLLIAAVFAATMSTISSNINSISTAFTVDIWKKAHPAISDADTVKTARLTGIISGLIGMLIAILMATMNIQSLLDYFNTILGLLSGAVGALFIMGIFFPRIGARAAFVGFLAGTLTVFWMNFYSDANFLLFGFTAIAVSTLVALLLSFVWPERRELKGFTWRTLSPSKEDQAS
;
A
#
# COMPACT_ATOMS: atom_id res chain seq x y z
N MET A 1 8.38 1.85 2.44
CA MET A 1 9.53 0.95 2.18
C MET A 1 10.07 0.33 3.46
N ALA A 2 10.61 1.08 4.41
CA ALA A 2 11.19 0.54 5.65
C ALA A 2 10.23 -0.38 6.41
N LEU A 3 8.97 0.02 6.57
CA LEU A 3 7.95 -0.77 7.26
C LEU A 3 7.68 -2.11 6.57
N VAL A 4 7.69 -2.11 5.23
CA VAL A 4 7.49 -3.33 4.43
C VAL A 4 8.70 -4.27 4.52
N LEU A 5 9.90 -3.78 4.80
CA LEU A 5 11.06 -4.61 5.18
C LEU A 5 10.94 -5.16 6.59
N PHE A 6 10.51 -4.33 7.53
CA PHE A 6 10.45 -4.68 8.94
C PHE A 6 9.41 -5.75 9.26
N LEU A 7 8.17 -5.61 8.70
CA LEU A 7 7.04 -6.50 9.01
C LEU A 7 7.31 -7.99 8.73
N PRO A 8 7.71 -8.37 7.51
CA PRO A 8 8.00 -9.77 7.20
C PRO A 8 9.24 -10.28 7.91
N SER A 9 10.23 -9.38 8.17
CA SER A 9 11.41 -9.76 8.95
C SER A 9 11.05 -10.12 10.39
N LEU A 10 10.14 -9.35 11.02
CA LEU A 10 9.65 -9.66 12.36
C LEU A 10 8.91 -10.99 12.39
N ALA A 11 8.04 -11.22 11.40
CA ALA A 11 7.30 -12.47 11.27
C ALA A 11 8.25 -13.67 11.11
N MET A 12 9.28 -13.53 10.26
CA MET A 12 10.29 -14.57 10.05
C MET A 12 11.11 -14.86 11.30
N THR A 13 11.57 -13.82 11.99
CA THR A 13 12.32 -13.97 13.24
C THR A 13 11.51 -14.70 14.30
N ALA A 14 10.23 -14.34 14.45
CA ALA A 14 9.37 -14.97 15.45
C ALA A 14 9.17 -16.48 15.24
N VAL A 15 9.30 -16.93 14.00
CA VAL A 15 9.00 -18.29 13.59
C VAL A 15 10.24 -19.15 13.36
N THR A 16 11.27 -18.58 12.71
CA THR A 16 12.49 -19.34 12.34
C THR A 16 13.62 -19.19 13.35
N GLY A 17 13.53 -18.21 14.26
CA GLY A 17 14.62 -17.84 15.16
C GLY A 17 15.78 -17.11 14.47
N ILE A 18 15.68 -16.84 13.15
CA ILE A 18 16.71 -16.05 12.44
C ILE A 18 16.64 -14.61 12.94
N ASP A 19 17.80 -14.03 13.19
CA ASP A 19 17.89 -12.65 13.68
C ASP A 19 17.21 -11.66 12.71
N ILE A 20 16.42 -10.71 13.26
CA ILE A 20 15.63 -9.76 12.49
C ILE A 20 16.50 -8.87 11.60
N TYR A 21 17.69 -8.50 12.06
CA TYR A 21 18.61 -7.66 11.30
C TYR A 21 19.13 -8.41 10.07
N VAL A 22 19.40 -9.71 10.21
CA VAL A 22 19.80 -10.57 9.09
C VAL A 22 18.68 -10.64 8.03
N CYS A 23 17.42 -10.84 8.45
CA CYS A 23 16.28 -10.85 7.55
C CYS A 23 16.12 -9.53 6.79
N ILE A 24 16.19 -8.39 7.49
CA ILE A 24 16.10 -7.05 6.89
C ILE A 24 17.21 -6.84 5.86
N VAL A 25 18.46 -7.12 6.24
CA VAL A 25 19.63 -6.88 5.39
C VAL A 25 19.60 -7.74 4.13
N VAL A 26 19.33 -9.04 4.27
CA VAL A 26 19.26 -9.96 3.12
C VAL A 26 18.18 -9.53 2.13
N MET A 27 16.94 -9.26 2.60
CA MET A 27 15.85 -8.82 1.73
C MET A 27 16.16 -7.50 1.04
N ALA A 28 16.71 -6.52 1.77
CA ALA A 28 17.06 -5.22 1.21
C ALA A 28 18.14 -5.35 0.13
N ILE A 29 19.23 -6.04 0.41
CA ILE A 29 20.36 -6.18 -0.51
C ILE A 29 19.93 -6.90 -1.81
N VAL A 30 19.24 -8.03 -1.69
CA VAL A 30 18.76 -8.79 -2.85
C VAL A 30 17.85 -7.91 -3.72
N THR A 31 16.94 -7.17 -3.08
CA THR A 31 16.01 -6.29 -3.81
C THR A 31 16.74 -5.13 -4.49
N ILE A 32 17.68 -4.47 -3.81
CA ILE A 32 18.48 -3.39 -4.39
C ILE A 32 19.25 -3.88 -5.61
N ILE A 33 19.87 -5.06 -5.53
CA ILE A 33 20.67 -5.62 -6.64
C ILE A 33 19.81 -5.81 -7.87
N TYR A 34 18.71 -6.59 -7.79
CA TYR A 34 17.95 -6.89 -9.00
C TYR A 34 17.21 -5.67 -9.55
N CYS A 35 16.73 -4.76 -8.69
CA CYS A 35 16.04 -3.55 -9.10
C CYS A 35 16.98 -2.59 -9.85
N THR A 36 18.21 -2.40 -9.36
CA THR A 36 19.18 -1.49 -9.98
C THR A 36 19.82 -2.05 -11.25
N MET A 37 19.88 -3.39 -11.40
CA MET A 37 20.40 -4.04 -12.60
C MET A 37 19.38 -4.12 -13.71
N GLY A 38 18.10 -4.43 -13.39
CA GLY A 38 17.08 -4.74 -14.36
C GLY A 38 16.11 -3.62 -14.74
N GLY A 39 16.11 -2.51 -13.98
CA GLY A 39 15.24 -1.35 -14.23
C GLY A 39 13.74 -1.67 -14.12
N VAL A 40 12.89 -0.83 -14.75
CA VAL A 40 11.41 -0.93 -14.67
C VAL A 40 10.89 -2.26 -15.22
N GLU A 41 11.46 -2.75 -16.32
CA GLU A 41 11.02 -3.98 -16.99
C GLU A 41 11.20 -5.19 -16.08
N ALA A 42 12.36 -5.33 -15.43
CA ALA A 42 12.61 -6.42 -14.49
C ALA A 42 11.72 -6.33 -13.25
N VAL A 43 11.38 -5.11 -12.79
CA VAL A 43 10.43 -4.91 -11.67
C VAL A 43 9.05 -5.40 -12.08
N VAL A 44 8.53 -5.01 -13.25
CA VAL A 44 7.18 -5.41 -13.71
C VAL A 44 7.08 -6.93 -13.89
N TRP A 45 8.06 -7.58 -14.53
CA TRP A 45 8.06 -9.04 -14.67
C TRP A 45 8.25 -9.75 -13.33
N GLY A 46 9.10 -9.20 -12.48
CA GLY A 46 9.26 -9.69 -11.11
C GLY A 46 7.95 -9.64 -10.32
N ASP A 47 7.22 -8.53 -10.40
CA ASP A 47 5.92 -8.37 -9.75
C ASP A 47 4.88 -9.40 -10.23
N VAL A 48 4.88 -9.77 -11.51
CA VAL A 48 3.98 -10.82 -12.05
C VAL A 48 4.28 -12.18 -11.41
N VAL A 49 5.56 -12.59 -11.39
CA VAL A 49 5.95 -13.87 -10.79
C VAL A 49 5.67 -13.88 -9.29
N GLN A 50 6.04 -12.81 -8.60
CA GLN A 50 5.80 -12.64 -7.18
C GLN A 50 4.31 -12.60 -6.82
N GLY A 51 3.50 -11.96 -7.67
CA GLY A 51 2.03 -11.95 -7.52
C GLY A 51 1.41 -13.34 -7.66
N ILE A 52 1.86 -14.14 -8.63
CA ILE A 52 1.39 -15.53 -8.80
C ILE A 52 1.72 -16.37 -7.56
N ILE A 53 2.94 -16.25 -7.04
CA ILE A 53 3.38 -16.99 -5.85
C ILE A 53 2.55 -16.55 -4.62
N LEU A 54 2.35 -15.24 -4.43
CA LEU A 54 1.58 -14.69 -3.32
C LEU A 54 0.12 -15.13 -3.36
N VAL A 55 -0.55 -14.95 -4.50
CA VAL A 55 -1.97 -15.30 -4.65
C VAL A 55 -2.17 -16.82 -4.56
N GLY A 56 -1.32 -17.59 -5.23
CA GLY A 56 -1.33 -19.05 -5.15
C GLY A 56 -1.11 -19.55 -3.72
N GLY A 57 -0.14 -18.98 -3.01
CA GLY A 57 0.11 -19.28 -1.60
C GLY A 57 -1.09 -18.93 -0.70
N ALA A 58 -1.72 -17.78 -0.91
CA ALA A 58 -2.91 -17.37 -0.15
C ALA A 58 -4.08 -18.35 -0.34
N PHE A 59 -4.35 -18.79 -1.57
CA PHE A 59 -5.39 -19.79 -1.83
C PHE A 59 -5.06 -21.16 -1.21
N LEU A 60 -3.80 -21.58 -1.25
CA LEU A 60 -3.38 -22.82 -0.60
C LEU A 60 -3.54 -22.75 0.91
N ALA A 61 -3.16 -21.63 1.55
CA ALA A 61 -3.35 -21.44 2.99
C ALA A 61 -4.83 -21.41 3.37
N ALA A 62 -5.65 -20.67 2.62
CA ALA A 62 -7.10 -20.60 2.84
C ALA A 62 -7.75 -21.99 2.70
N GLY A 63 -7.41 -22.73 1.65
CA GLY A 63 -7.89 -24.10 1.44
C GLY A 63 -7.46 -25.04 2.56
N TYR A 64 -6.19 -24.99 2.97
CA TYR A 64 -5.70 -25.80 4.08
C TYR A 64 -6.50 -25.53 5.37
N LEU A 65 -6.71 -24.26 5.70
CA LEU A 65 -7.48 -23.87 6.90
C LEU A 65 -8.94 -24.34 6.84
N ILE A 66 -9.61 -24.20 5.70
CA ILE A 66 -11.00 -24.65 5.52
C ILE A 66 -11.11 -26.16 5.74
N PHE A 67 -10.21 -26.96 5.16
CA PHE A 67 -10.33 -28.41 5.19
C PHE A 67 -9.73 -29.07 6.45
N ASN A 68 -8.92 -28.35 7.23
CA ASN A 68 -8.29 -28.89 8.45
C ASN A 68 -8.85 -28.26 9.74
N THR A 69 -9.94 -27.50 9.68
CA THR A 69 -10.66 -27.02 10.87
C THR A 69 -11.61 -28.11 11.37
N GLY A 70 -11.37 -28.66 12.57
CA GLY A 70 -12.21 -29.70 13.16
C GLY A 70 -12.38 -30.91 12.26
N SER A 71 -13.63 -31.23 11.88
CA SER A 71 -13.94 -32.30 10.92
C SER A 71 -13.96 -31.84 9.44
N GLY A 72 -13.52 -30.62 9.16
CA GLY A 72 -13.38 -30.08 7.81
C GLY A 72 -14.23 -28.83 7.53
N ALA A 73 -14.59 -28.63 6.26
CA ALA A 73 -15.26 -27.42 5.80
C ALA A 73 -16.57 -27.09 6.55
N SER A 74 -17.34 -28.11 6.94
CA SER A 74 -18.59 -27.91 7.72
C SER A 74 -18.32 -27.20 9.04
N ASP A 75 -17.29 -27.60 9.77
CA ASP A 75 -16.94 -27.03 11.05
C ASP A 75 -16.38 -25.61 10.88
N PHE A 76 -15.59 -25.38 9.82
CA PHE A 76 -15.11 -24.06 9.48
C PHE A 76 -16.29 -23.07 9.31
N PHE A 77 -17.27 -23.39 8.46
CA PHE A 77 -18.41 -22.50 8.23
C PHE A 77 -19.30 -22.37 9.47
N HIS A 78 -19.55 -23.45 10.18
CA HIS A 78 -20.37 -23.43 11.40
C HIS A 78 -19.75 -22.57 12.51
N ILE A 79 -18.46 -22.77 12.81
CA ILE A 79 -17.75 -22.00 13.85
C ILE A 79 -17.66 -20.52 13.45
N ALA A 80 -17.40 -20.23 12.17
CA ALA A 80 -17.32 -18.85 11.68
C ALA A 80 -18.68 -18.14 11.78
N ASP A 81 -19.78 -18.81 11.45
CA ASP A 81 -21.13 -18.26 11.50
C ASP A 81 -21.57 -17.98 12.95
N VAL A 82 -21.42 -18.97 13.85
CA VAL A 82 -21.77 -18.83 15.29
C VAL A 82 -21.00 -17.70 15.96
N ASN A 83 -19.78 -17.40 15.50
CA ASN A 83 -18.94 -16.32 16.04
C ASN A 83 -18.99 -15.02 15.21
N ASP A 84 -20.02 -14.80 14.41
CA ASP A 84 -20.26 -13.59 13.62
C ASP A 84 -19.08 -13.20 12.68
N LYS A 85 -18.25 -14.18 12.25
CA LYS A 85 -17.10 -13.91 11.38
C LYS A 85 -17.47 -13.56 9.94
N PHE A 86 -18.72 -13.84 9.53
CA PHE A 86 -19.28 -13.49 8.24
C PHE A 86 -20.10 -12.20 8.26
N ARG A 87 -20.08 -11.46 9.38
CA ARG A 87 -20.71 -10.15 9.44
C ARG A 87 -19.93 -9.15 8.60
N LEU A 88 -20.46 -8.84 7.41
CA LEU A 88 -19.77 -7.97 6.43
C LEU A 88 -19.91 -6.48 6.76
N PHE A 89 -21.03 -6.05 7.36
CA PHE A 89 -21.32 -4.64 7.54
C PHE A 89 -21.72 -4.34 8.99
N ASP A 90 -21.05 -3.34 9.54
CA ASP A 90 -21.46 -2.66 10.75
C ASP A 90 -22.05 -1.28 10.38
N TRP A 91 -23.37 -1.14 10.49
CA TRP A 91 -24.10 0.06 10.12
C TRP A 91 -24.12 1.13 11.20
N SER A 92 -23.49 0.90 12.34
CA SER A 92 -23.43 1.91 13.41
C SER A 92 -22.70 3.17 12.94
N PHE A 93 -23.10 4.34 13.49
CA PHE A 93 -22.43 5.61 13.23
C PHE A 93 -21.38 5.87 14.31
N ASP A 94 -20.36 5.02 14.37
CA ASP A 94 -19.21 5.22 15.25
C ASP A 94 -17.95 5.50 14.41
N TYR A 95 -17.38 6.69 14.61
CA TYR A 95 -16.16 7.11 13.89
C TYR A 95 -14.86 6.54 14.50
N ARG A 96 -14.95 5.88 15.65
CA ARG A 96 -13.80 5.25 16.36
C ARG A 96 -13.49 3.87 15.87
N THR A 97 -14.49 3.16 15.38
CA THR A 97 -14.38 1.78 14.90
C THR A 97 -14.49 1.71 13.38
N ALA A 98 -14.10 0.59 12.79
CA ALA A 98 -14.17 0.37 11.34
C ALA A 98 -15.60 0.02 10.90
N THR A 99 -16.55 0.97 11.09
CA THR A 99 -17.93 0.83 10.62
C THR A 99 -18.02 0.96 9.10
N PHE A 100 -19.14 0.58 8.51
CA PHE A 100 -19.39 0.70 7.06
C PHE A 100 -19.04 2.10 6.53
N TRP A 101 -19.49 3.15 7.22
CA TRP A 101 -19.27 4.55 6.82
C TRP A 101 -17.80 4.95 6.88
N VAL A 102 -17.11 4.55 7.93
CA VAL A 102 -15.67 4.81 8.12
C VAL A 102 -14.85 4.11 7.03
N VAL A 103 -15.17 2.85 6.74
CA VAL A 103 -14.49 2.06 5.71
C VAL A 103 -14.74 2.61 4.31
N ILE A 104 -15.98 3.00 3.98
CA ILE A 104 -16.29 3.58 2.66
C ILE A 104 -15.58 4.92 2.46
N LEU A 105 -15.70 5.86 3.42
CA LEU A 105 -15.09 7.17 3.29
C LEU A 105 -13.56 7.09 3.27
N GLY A 106 -12.98 6.30 4.17
CA GLY A 106 -11.55 6.08 4.23
C GLY A 106 -11.02 5.32 3.03
N GLY A 107 -11.71 4.26 2.61
CA GLY A 107 -11.35 3.47 1.45
C GLY A 107 -11.39 4.27 0.15
N LEU A 108 -12.43 5.08 -0.07
CA LEU A 108 -12.51 5.98 -1.21
C LEU A 108 -11.36 6.99 -1.21
N ALA A 109 -11.08 7.62 -0.07
CA ALA A 109 -9.97 8.57 0.04
C ALA A 109 -8.61 7.91 -0.27
N ASN A 110 -8.32 6.76 0.33
CA ASN A 110 -7.08 6.02 0.10
C ASN A 110 -6.93 5.58 -1.35
N ASN A 111 -8.00 5.11 -1.99
CA ASN A 111 -7.96 4.75 -3.41
C ASN A 111 -7.72 5.98 -4.30
N ILE A 112 -8.40 7.10 -4.03
CA ILE A 112 -8.15 8.34 -4.78
C ILE A 112 -6.68 8.74 -4.67
N ILE A 113 -6.10 8.73 -3.47
CA ILE A 113 -4.69 9.04 -3.25
C ILE A 113 -3.79 8.11 -4.07
N SER A 114 -4.00 6.80 -3.94
CA SER A 114 -3.18 5.79 -4.62
C SER A 114 -3.25 5.90 -6.14
N TYR A 115 -4.44 6.09 -6.71
CA TYR A 115 -4.61 6.15 -8.17
C TYR A 115 -4.32 7.52 -8.80
N THR A 116 -4.16 8.59 -8.02
CA THR A 116 -3.90 9.94 -8.55
C THR A 116 -2.52 10.47 -8.23
N SER A 117 -1.91 10.08 -7.11
CA SER A 117 -0.67 10.69 -6.63
C SER A 117 0.48 9.72 -6.36
N ASP A 118 0.21 8.41 -6.33
CA ASP A 118 1.25 7.41 -6.08
C ASP A 118 2.05 7.14 -7.36
N GLN A 119 3.33 7.54 -7.34
CA GLN A 119 4.25 7.33 -8.46
C GLN A 119 4.40 5.85 -8.82
N THR A 120 4.29 4.93 -7.86
CA THR A 120 4.39 3.49 -8.13
C THR A 120 3.26 3.00 -9.02
N VAL A 121 2.08 3.58 -8.88
CA VAL A 121 0.88 3.26 -9.67
C VAL A 121 0.89 3.99 -11.01
N ILE A 122 1.13 5.32 -10.99
CA ILE A 122 1.12 6.16 -12.19
C ILE A 122 2.18 5.71 -13.19
N GLN A 123 3.38 5.34 -12.74
CA GLN A 123 4.44 4.88 -13.62
C GLN A 123 4.04 3.65 -14.44
N ARG A 124 3.22 2.75 -13.88
CA ARG A 124 2.69 1.58 -14.61
C ARG A 124 1.68 1.97 -15.70
N TYR A 125 0.88 3.01 -15.48
CA TYR A 125 -0.02 3.52 -16.55
C TYR A 125 0.77 4.11 -17.71
N LEU A 126 1.86 4.84 -17.42
CA LEU A 126 2.72 5.43 -18.44
C LEU A 126 3.48 4.38 -19.28
N THR A 127 3.55 3.13 -18.85
CA THR A 127 4.12 2.00 -19.63
C THR A 127 3.09 1.31 -20.53
N THR A 128 1.81 1.66 -20.45
CA THR A 128 0.77 1.12 -21.34
C THR A 128 0.78 1.80 -22.70
N LYS A 129 0.27 1.11 -23.74
CA LYS A 129 0.29 1.59 -25.12
C LYS A 129 -0.65 2.78 -25.37
N ASP A 130 -1.76 2.81 -24.68
CA ASP A 130 -2.83 3.78 -24.85
C ASP A 130 -3.70 3.92 -23.58
N GLU A 131 -4.55 4.93 -23.54
CA GLU A 131 -5.45 5.23 -22.42
C GLU A 131 -6.45 4.09 -22.15
N HIS A 132 -6.90 3.40 -23.21
CA HIS A 132 -7.83 2.28 -23.08
C HIS A 132 -7.18 1.09 -22.37
N SER A 133 -5.94 0.80 -22.70
CA SER A 133 -5.12 -0.22 -22.04
C SER A 133 -4.86 0.13 -20.56
N ALA A 134 -4.62 1.42 -20.27
CA ALA A 134 -4.48 1.89 -18.90
C ALA A 134 -5.78 1.71 -18.09
N ALA A 135 -6.92 2.12 -18.64
CA ALA A 135 -8.22 1.93 -18.00
C ALA A 135 -8.56 0.44 -17.76
N ARG A 136 -8.26 -0.43 -18.74
CA ARG A 136 -8.44 -1.88 -18.61
C ARG A 136 -7.56 -2.46 -17.51
N SER A 137 -6.34 -1.99 -17.38
CA SER A 137 -5.40 -2.38 -16.31
C SER A 137 -5.96 -2.02 -14.93
N ILE A 138 -6.52 -0.82 -14.76
CA ILE A 138 -7.16 -0.39 -13.51
C ILE A 138 -8.34 -1.29 -13.14
N LEU A 139 -9.23 -1.58 -14.10
CA LEU A 139 -10.37 -2.46 -13.88
C LEU A 139 -9.94 -3.88 -13.51
N THR A 140 -8.93 -4.42 -14.20
CA THR A 140 -8.37 -5.74 -13.90
C THR A 140 -7.78 -5.78 -12.48
N ASN A 141 -7.03 -4.73 -12.09
CA ASN A 141 -6.51 -4.60 -10.73
C ASN A 141 -7.63 -4.56 -9.68
N GLY A 142 -8.72 -3.83 -9.94
CA GLY A 142 -9.90 -3.80 -9.07
C GLY A 142 -10.53 -5.18 -8.89
N MET A 143 -10.72 -5.94 -9.98
CA MET A 143 -11.25 -7.31 -9.92
C MET A 143 -10.33 -8.26 -9.16
N MET A 144 -9.02 -8.20 -9.43
CA MET A 144 -8.02 -9.01 -8.73
C MET A 144 -7.97 -8.67 -7.24
N SER A 145 -8.10 -7.39 -6.88
CA SER A 145 -8.13 -6.95 -5.47
C SER A 145 -9.28 -7.58 -4.69
N VAL A 146 -10.48 -7.70 -5.29
CA VAL A 146 -11.62 -8.38 -4.65
C VAL A 146 -11.30 -9.84 -4.37
N ILE A 147 -10.76 -10.57 -5.37
CA ILE A 147 -10.42 -11.99 -5.25
C ILE A 147 -9.36 -12.20 -4.14
N VAL A 148 -8.33 -11.39 -4.16
CA VAL A 148 -7.24 -11.45 -3.17
C VAL A 148 -7.74 -11.11 -1.77
N THR A 149 -8.60 -10.09 -1.64
CA THR A 149 -9.21 -9.71 -0.36
C THR A 149 -10.00 -10.87 0.23
N ILE A 150 -10.84 -11.54 -0.55
CA ILE A 150 -11.60 -12.71 -0.08
C ILE A 150 -10.65 -13.80 0.42
N ALA A 151 -9.55 -14.10 -0.29
CA ALA A 151 -8.59 -15.10 0.14
C ALA A 151 -7.94 -14.73 1.49
N PHE A 152 -7.49 -13.49 1.68
CA PHE A 152 -6.86 -13.06 2.92
C PHE A 152 -7.84 -13.00 4.11
N PHE A 153 -9.07 -12.53 3.91
CA PHE A 153 -10.10 -12.58 4.95
C PHE A 153 -10.45 -14.03 5.32
N THR A 154 -10.49 -14.94 4.34
CA THR A 154 -10.70 -16.38 4.60
C THR A 154 -9.55 -16.96 5.44
N ILE A 155 -8.29 -16.56 5.20
CA ILE A 155 -7.16 -16.95 6.05
C ILE A 155 -7.37 -16.46 7.49
N GLY A 156 -7.74 -15.19 7.68
CA GLY A 156 -7.98 -14.63 9.02
C GLY A 156 -9.08 -15.36 9.78
N THR A 157 -10.22 -15.59 9.12
CA THR A 157 -11.32 -16.39 9.67
C THR A 157 -10.90 -17.82 9.92
N GLY A 158 -10.12 -18.42 9.01
CA GLY A 158 -9.62 -19.77 9.10
C GLY A 158 -8.66 -19.98 10.27
N LEU A 159 -7.76 -19.03 10.53
CA LEU A 159 -6.91 -19.07 11.72
C LEU A 159 -7.72 -19.07 13.00
N TYR A 160 -8.74 -18.20 13.06
CA TYR A 160 -9.64 -18.16 14.21
C TYR A 160 -10.34 -19.50 14.44
N THR A 161 -10.98 -20.07 13.42
CA THR A 161 -11.73 -21.34 13.52
C THR A 161 -10.80 -22.53 13.78
N PHE A 162 -9.61 -22.55 13.17
CA PHE A 162 -8.61 -23.58 13.36
C PHE A 162 -8.14 -23.64 14.82
N TYR A 163 -7.76 -22.52 15.43
CA TYR A 163 -7.30 -22.50 16.81
C TYR A 163 -8.42 -22.68 17.85
N GLN A 164 -9.68 -22.45 17.48
CA GLN A 164 -10.84 -22.87 18.31
C GLN A 164 -10.95 -24.40 18.40
N THR A 165 -10.66 -25.11 17.33
CA THR A 165 -10.71 -26.57 17.27
C THR A 165 -9.42 -27.25 17.70
N HIS A 166 -8.30 -26.53 17.72
CA HIS A 166 -6.97 -27.01 18.09
C HIS A 166 -6.33 -26.14 19.19
N PRO A 167 -6.94 -26.06 20.41
CA PRO A 167 -6.46 -25.14 21.45
C PRO A 167 -5.04 -25.49 21.95
N THR A 168 -4.63 -26.74 21.86
CA THR A 168 -3.29 -27.21 22.25
C THR A 168 -2.19 -26.82 21.23
N ALA A 169 -2.59 -26.42 20.03
CA ALA A 169 -1.67 -25.94 19.00
C ALA A 169 -1.28 -24.47 19.19
N THR A 170 -1.92 -23.75 20.11
CA THR A 170 -1.63 -22.34 20.39
C THR A 170 -0.46 -22.22 21.35
N ASP A 171 0.56 -21.43 20.98
CA ASP A 171 1.62 -21.07 21.90
C ASP A 171 1.14 -19.94 22.82
N LEU A 172 0.94 -20.24 24.09
CA LEU A 172 0.50 -19.30 25.13
C LEU A 172 1.53 -18.20 25.40
N THR A 173 2.76 -18.31 24.88
CA THR A 173 3.81 -17.32 25.02
C THR A 173 3.76 -16.24 23.93
N MET A 174 2.86 -16.36 22.95
CA MET A 174 2.71 -15.36 21.90
C MET A 174 2.21 -14.01 22.45
N GLN A 175 3.12 -13.05 22.49
CA GLN A 175 2.82 -11.69 22.96
C GLN A 175 2.16 -10.82 21.88
N LYS A 176 2.19 -11.21 20.59
CA LYS A 176 1.70 -10.41 19.47
C LYS A 176 0.78 -11.22 18.55
N THR A 177 -0.44 -10.72 18.36
CA THR A 177 -1.44 -11.30 17.46
C THR A 177 -0.95 -11.40 16.01
N ASP A 178 -0.10 -10.45 15.57
CA ASP A 178 0.46 -10.41 14.22
C ASP A 178 1.38 -11.61 13.90
N ALA A 179 1.89 -12.32 14.92
CA ALA A 179 2.72 -13.50 14.74
C ALA A 179 1.92 -14.80 14.51
N ILE A 180 0.58 -14.80 14.64
CA ILE A 180 -0.24 -16.01 14.60
C ILE A 180 -0.18 -16.72 13.23
N PHE A 181 -0.20 -15.98 12.12
CA PHE A 181 -0.14 -16.57 10.79
C PHE A 181 1.25 -17.12 10.47
N PRO A 182 2.36 -16.41 10.69
CA PRO A 182 3.71 -16.97 10.59
C PRO A 182 3.90 -18.24 11.46
N PHE A 183 3.41 -18.21 12.68
CA PHE A 183 3.47 -19.39 13.58
C PHE A 183 2.68 -20.57 13.00
N PHE A 184 1.47 -20.34 12.51
CA PHE A 184 0.67 -21.36 11.83
C PHE A 184 1.42 -21.96 10.63
N MET A 185 2.06 -21.11 9.80
CA MET A 185 2.82 -21.57 8.63
C MET A 185 3.93 -22.56 9.00
N MET A 186 4.61 -22.32 10.12
CA MET A 186 5.75 -23.16 10.51
C MET A 186 5.38 -24.38 11.37
N SER A 187 4.32 -24.27 12.18
CA SER A 187 3.98 -25.33 13.14
C SER A 187 2.92 -26.31 12.63
N GLN A 188 2.04 -25.87 11.73
CA GLN A 188 0.87 -26.64 11.32
C GLN A 188 0.92 -27.09 9.84
N LEU A 189 1.68 -26.41 9.00
CA LEU A 189 1.73 -26.75 7.57
C LEU A 189 2.82 -27.76 7.25
N PRO A 190 2.59 -28.64 6.24
CA PRO A 190 3.64 -29.45 5.66
C PRO A 190 4.80 -28.60 5.13
N ALA A 191 6.03 -29.07 5.27
CA ALA A 191 7.25 -28.31 4.98
C ALA A 191 7.25 -27.66 3.59
N GLY A 192 6.74 -28.34 2.55
CA GLY A 192 6.65 -27.76 1.18
C GLY A 192 5.69 -26.58 1.08
N ILE A 193 4.52 -26.66 1.73
CA ILE A 193 3.54 -25.57 1.73
C ILE A 193 4.06 -24.43 2.61
N ALA A 194 4.63 -24.70 3.76
CA ALA A 194 5.25 -23.71 4.62
C ALA A 194 6.32 -22.91 3.88
N GLY A 195 7.26 -23.60 3.18
CA GLY A 195 8.28 -22.95 2.37
C GLY A 195 7.72 -22.09 1.25
N LEU A 196 6.66 -22.53 0.57
CA LEU A 196 5.99 -21.75 -0.47
C LEU A 196 5.34 -20.48 0.09
N LEU A 197 4.70 -20.56 1.26
CA LEU A 197 4.08 -19.40 1.90
C LEU A 197 5.12 -18.40 2.41
N ILE A 198 6.23 -18.87 2.93
CA ILE A 198 7.38 -18.02 3.29
C ILE A 198 7.88 -17.30 2.04
N ALA A 199 8.08 -18.02 0.93
CA ALA A 199 8.47 -17.42 -0.34
C ALA A 199 7.45 -16.40 -0.83
N ALA A 200 6.15 -16.64 -0.63
CA ALA A 200 5.08 -15.69 -0.97
C ALA A 200 5.16 -14.39 -0.16
N VAL A 201 5.44 -14.47 1.15
CA VAL A 201 5.65 -13.29 2.00
C VAL A 201 6.88 -12.50 1.57
N PHE A 202 7.99 -13.17 1.27
CA PHE A 202 9.18 -12.50 0.71
C PHE A 202 8.90 -11.87 -0.65
N ALA A 203 8.19 -12.56 -1.52
CA ALA A 203 7.79 -12.05 -2.83
C ALA A 203 6.97 -10.75 -2.71
N ALA A 204 5.97 -10.71 -1.84
CA ALA A 204 5.17 -9.52 -1.58
C ALA A 204 6.02 -8.35 -1.06
N THR A 205 6.96 -8.64 -0.16
CA THR A 205 7.90 -7.65 0.37
C THR A 205 8.78 -7.08 -0.72
N MET A 206 9.42 -7.95 -1.50
CA MET A 206 10.37 -7.55 -2.54
C MET A 206 9.70 -6.76 -3.66
N SER A 207 8.46 -7.10 -4.05
CA SER A 207 7.70 -6.35 -5.07
C SER A 207 7.41 -4.92 -4.64
N THR A 208 7.04 -4.72 -3.39
CA THR A 208 6.77 -3.37 -2.85
C THR A 208 8.05 -2.55 -2.74
N ILE A 209 9.16 -3.15 -2.27
CA ILE A 209 10.44 -2.45 -2.14
C ILE A 209 10.98 -2.05 -3.50
N SER A 210 10.98 -2.95 -4.49
CA SER A 210 11.49 -2.68 -5.83
C SER A 210 10.69 -1.56 -6.52
N SER A 211 9.37 -1.57 -6.40
CA SER A 211 8.49 -0.53 -6.92
C SER A 211 8.78 0.83 -6.28
N ASN A 212 8.98 0.88 -4.96
CA ASN A 212 9.34 2.11 -4.26
C ASN A 212 10.72 2.63 -4.64
N ILE A 213 11.76 1.76 -4.72
CA ILE A 213 13.11 2.13 -5.16
C ILE A 213 13.05 2.74 -6.55
N ASN A 214 12.34 2.08 -7.48
CA ASN A 214 12.22 2.54 -8.85
C ASN A 214 11.47 3.88 -8.95
N SER A 215 10.40 4.07 -8.20
CA SER A 215 9.62 5.31 -8.18
C SER A 215 10.42 6.49 -7.61
N ILE A 216 11.13 6.30 -6.48
CA ILE A 216 11.99 7.33 -5.88
C ILE A 216 13.12 7.69 -6.85
N SER A 217 13.75 6.67 -7.45
CA SER A 217 14.83 6.82 -8.42
C SER A 217 14.37 7.63 -9.64
N THR A 218 13.22 7.31 -10.20
CA THR A 218 12.64 8.00 -11.35
C THR A 218 12.25 9.42 -11.00
N ALA A 219 11.51 9.64 -9.93
CA ALA A 219 11.07 10.98 -9.51
C ALA A 219 12.27 11.90 -9.23
N PHE A 220 13.27 11.43 -8.50
CA PHE A 220 14.47 12.23 -8.24
C PHE A 220 15.24 12.56 -9.53
N THR A 221 15.46 11.55 -10.36
CA THR A 221 16.28 11.71 -11.57
C THR A 221 15.61 12.60 -12.61
N VAL A 222 14.30 12.41 -12.85
CA VAL A 222 13.56 13.12 -13.90
C VAL A 222 13.13 14.51 -13.41
N ASP A 223 12.54 14.59 -12.20
CA ASP A 223 11.89 15.81 -11.74
C ASP A 223 12.86 16.78 -11.05
N ILE A 224 13.95 16.29 -10.48
CA ILE A 224 14.91 17.13 -9.76
C ILE A 224 16.21 17.22 -10.54
N TRP A 225 16.90 16.10 -10.75
CA TRP A 225 18.27 16.08 -11.27
C TRP A 225 18.33 16.55 -12.72
N LYS A 226 17.50 16.02 -13.61
CA LYS A 226 17.45 16.39 -15.03
C LYS A 226 17.02 17.85 -15.25
N LYS A 227 16.11 18.36 -14.40
CA LYS A 227 15.72 19.77 -14.44
C LYS A 227 16.85 20.71 -14.00
N ALA A 228 17.66 20.28 -13.03
CA ALA A 228 18.84 21.03 -12.58
C ALA A 228 20.03 20.94 -13.58
N HIS A 229 20.09 19.86 -14.38
CA HIS A 229 21.16 19.58 -15.34
C HIS A 229 20.57 19.24 -16.72
N PRO A 230 20.02 20.21 -17.48
CA PRO A 230 19.31 19.93 -18.74
C PRO A 230 20.16 19.29 -19.83
N ALA A 231 21.50 19.47 -19.77
CA ALA A 231 22.46 18.94 -20.75
C ALA A 231 23.04 17.56 -20.37
N ILE A 232 22.49 16.90 -19.34
CA ILE A 232 22.98 15.58 -18.90
C ILE A 232 22.76 14.53 -19.99
N SER A 233 23.75 13.65 -20.20
CA SER A 233 23.63 12.53 -21.13
C SER A 233 22.66 11.46 -20.62
N ASP A 234 22.08 10.68 -21.55
CA ASP A 234 21.20 9.55 -21.15
C ASP A 234 21.94 8.50 -20.32
N ALA A 235 23.21 8.25 -20.63
CA ALA A 235 24.05 7.34 -19.87
C ALA A 235 24.25 7.80 -18.41
N ASP A 236 24.46 9.11 -18.18
CA ASP A 236 24.61 9.67 -16.85
C ASP A 236 23.28 9.77 -16.12
N THR A 237 22.18 9.97 -16.87
CA THR A 237 20.81 9.88 -16.31
C THR A 237 20.55 8.51 -15.73
N VAL A 238 20.91 7.43 -16.44
CA VAL A 238 20.77 6.04 -15.95
C VAL A 238 21.68 5.77 -14.73
N LYS A 239 22.92 6.29 -14.74
CA LYS A 239 23.82 6.17 -13.57
C LYS A 239 23.24 6.87 -12.34
N THR A 240 22.71 8.08 -12.52
CA THR A 240 22.06 8.84 -11.44
C THR A 240 20.86 8.07 -10.91
N ALA A 241 20.01 7.50 -11.77
CA ALA A 241 18.89 6.69 -11.37
C ALA A 241 19.32 5.47 -10.55
N ARG A 242 20.33 4.74 -11.00
CA ARG A 242 20.89 3.59 -10.25
C ARG A 242 21.43 3.98 -8.89
N LEU A 243 22.20 5.05 -8.82
CA LEU A 243 22.79 5.55 -7.57
C LEU A 243 21.68 5.98 -6.58
N THR A 244 20.69 6.73 -7.06
CA THR A 244 19.53 7.13 -6.26
C THR A 244 18.75 5.92 -5.75
N GLY A 245 18.57 4.90 -6.59
CA GLY A 245 17.94 3.65 -6.21
C GLY A 245 18.70 2.92 -5.09
N ILE A 246 20.01 2.80 -5.21
CA ILE A 246 20.86 2.20 -4.16
C ILE A 246 20.76 3.00 -2.86
N ILE A 247 20.93 4.32 -2.92
CA ILE A 247 20.87 5.18 -1.73
C ILE A 247 19.51 5.08 -1.05
N SER A 248 18.41 5.17 -1.80
CA SER A 248 17.06 5.07 -1.24
C SER A 248 16.78 3.69 -0.62
N GLY A 249 17.29 2.62 -1.24
CA GLY A 249 17.21 1.27 -0.71
C GLY A 249 17.98 1.12 0.62
N LEU A 250 19.19 1.65 0.68
CA LEU A 250 19.99 1.64 1.91
C LEU A 250 19.37 2.49 3.03
N ILE A 251 18.82 3.66 2.71
CA ILE A 251 18.08 4.48 3.68
C ILE A 251 16.87 3.71 4.22
N GLY A 252 16.09 3.07 3.34
CA GLY A 252 14.98 2.24 3.75
C GLY A 252 15.37 1.08 4.65
N MET A 253 16.49 0.42 4.35
CA MET A 253 17.07 -0.63 5.19
C MET A 253 17.48 -0.09 6.56
N LEU A 254 18.18 1.04 6.63
CA LEU A 254 18.59 1.65 7.90
C LEU A 254 17.39 2.04 8.76
N ILE A 255 16.35 2.63 8.16
CA ILE A 255 15.11 2.95 8.88
C ILE A 255 14.42 1.67 9.38
N ALA A 256 14.38 0.59 8.59
CA ALA A 256 13.84 -0.69 9.04
C ALA A 256 14.60 -1.28 10.22
N ILE A 257 15.93 -1.19 10.22
CA ILE A 257 16.79 -1.58 11.35
C ILE A 257 16.48 -0.73 12.59
N LEU A 258 16.30 0.58 12.44
CA LEU A 258 15.90 1.45 13.55
C LEU A 258 14.51 1.07 14.08
N MET A 259 13.54 0.77 13.20
CA MET A 259 12.20 0.30 13.61
C MET A 259 12.26 -1.01 14.38
N ALA A 260 13.21 -1.89 14.11
CA ALA A 260 13.42 -3.12 14.85
C ALA A 260 13.79 -2.90 16.32
N THR A 261 14.31 -1.72 16.68
CA THR A 261 14.57 -1.33 18.07
C THR A 261 13.34 -0.74 18.78
N MET A 262 12.27 -0.43 18.05
CA MET A 262 11.06 0.18 18.59
C MET A 262 10.04 -0.88 19.03
N ASN A 263 9.32 -0.61 20.12
CA ASN A 263 8.23 -1.48 20.57
C ASN A 263 6.92 -1.06 19.89
N ILE A 264 6.64 -1.61 18.71
CA ILE A 264 5.41 -1.35 17.93
C ILE A 264 4.38 -2.44 18.27
N GLN A 265 3.22 -2.04 18.80
CA GLN A 265 2.18 -2.98 19.23
C GLN A 265 1.31 -3.49 18.10
N SER A 266 0.84 -2.59 17.22
CA SER A 266 0.08 -2.92 16.01
C SER A 266 0.77 -2.33 14.80
N LEU A 267 1.20 -3.21 13.92
CA LEU A 267 1.98 -2.84 12.74
C LEU A 267 1.09 -2.26 11.63
N LEU A 268 -0.11 -2.81 11.48
CA LEU A 268 -1.09 -2.33 10.49
C LEU A 268 -1.58 -0.92 10.85
N ASP A 269 -1.90 -0.67 12.11
CA ASP A 269 -2.36 0.65 12.57
C ASP A 269 -1.26 1.69 12.43
N TYR A 270 -0.01 1.32 12.78
CA TYR A 270 1.15 2.20 12.60
C TYR A 270 1.39 2.56 11.14
N PHE A 271 1.29 1.56 10.24
CA PHE A 271 1.41 1.76 8.79
C PHE A 271 0.33 2.70 8.25
N ASN A 272 -0.93 2.41 8.56
CA ASN A 272 -2.05 3.21 8.07
C ASN A 272 -2.05 4.63 8.66
N THR A 273 -1.62 4.79 9.91
CA THR A 273 -1.42 6.10 10.53
C THR A 273 -0.39 6.93 9.75
N ILE A 274 0.80 6.36 9.48
CA ILE A 274 1.83 7.06 8.71
C ILE A 274 1.33 7.40 7.31
N LEU A 275 0.68 6.46 6.63
CA LEU A 275 0.10 6.73 5.30
C LEU A 275 -0.94 7.85 5.36
N GLY A 276 -1.87 7.80 6.30
CA GLY A 276 -2.89 8.82 6.47
C GLY A 276 -2.31 10.21 6.74
N LEU A 277 -1.30 10.29 7.62
CA LEU A 277 -0.64 11.54 7.97
C LEU A 277 0.11 12.19 6.79
N LEU A 278 0.77 11.38 5.95
CA LEU A 278 1.65 11.89 4.90
C LEU A 278 0.97 12.01 3.54
N SER A 279 0.04 11.11 3.21
CA SER A 279 -0.48 10.98 1.84
C SER A 279 -1.78 11.74 1.60
N GLY A 280 -2.63 11.90 2.62
CA GLY A 280 -3.98 12.45 2.46
C GLY A 280 -4.01 13.85 1.85
N ALA A 281 -3.20 14.76 2.37
CA ALA A 281 -3.15 16.13 1.89
C ALA A 281 -2.48 16.25 0.49
N VAL A 282 -1.56 15.32 0.13
CA VAL A 282 -0.97 15.26 -1.21
C VAL A 282 -2.03 14.87 -2.23
N GLY A 283 -2.86 13.86 -1.95
CA GLY A 283 -3.99 13.50 -2.83
C GLY A 283 -4.95 14.66 -3.08
N ALA A 284 -5.18 15.51 -2.07
CA ALA A 284 -5.99 16.71 -2.24
C ALA A 284 -5.43 17.69 -3.28
N LEU A 285 -4.11 17.83 -3.42
CA LEU A 285 -3.49 18.71 -4.44
C LEU A 285 -3.86 18.26 -5.86
N PHE A 286 -3.87 16.94 -6.11
CA PHE A 286 -4.28 16.40 -7.42
C PHE A 286 -5.77 16.62 -7.67
N ILE A 287 -6.64 16.36 -6.68
CA ILE A 287 -8.08 16.62 -6.79
C ILE A 287 -8.32 18.10 -7.11
N MET A 288 -7.68 19.00 -6.35
CA MET A 288 -7.81 20.45 -6.58
C MET A 288 -7.34 20.85 -7.99
N GLY A 289 -6.19 20.32 -8.43
CA GLY A 289 -5.65 20.63 -9.74
C GLY A 289 -6.53 20.16 -10.90
N ILE A 290 -7.13 18.99 -10.79
CA ILE A 290 -7.94 18.40 -11.85
C ILE A 290 -9.36 18.99 -11.88
N PHE A 291 -10.03 19.11 -10.73
CA PHE A 291 -11.47 19.40 -10.65
C PHE A 291 -11.81 20.85 -10.31
N PHE A 292 -10.88 21.63 -9.74
CA PHE A 292 -11.15 22.98 -9.27
C PHE A 292 -10.25 24.04 -9.94
N PRO A 293 -10.52 24.44 -11.20
CA PRO A 293 -9.66 25.36 -11.96
C PRO A 293 -9.45 26.73 -11.30
N ARG A 294 -10.32 27.10 -10.36
CA ARG A 294 -10.26 28.38 -9.63
C ARG A 294 -9.19 28.39 -8.54
N ILE A 295 -8.76 27.21 -8.07
CA ILE A 295 -7.78 27.09 -6.99
C ILE A 295 -6.37 27.30 -7.55
N GLY A 296 -5.75 28.40 -7.19
CA GLY A 296 -4.36 28.70 -7.54
C GLY A 296 -3.36 28.09 -6.56
N ALA A 297 -2.09 28.11 -6.94
CA ALA A 297 -1.00 27.48 -6.17
C ALA A 297 -0.93 27.93 -4.70
N ARG A 298 -1.16 29.24 -4.42
CA ARG A 298 -1.14 29.77 -3.05
C ARG A 298 -2.26 29.20 -2.19
N ALA A 299 -3.50 29.19 -2.72
CA ALA A 299 -4.66 28.65 -2.03
C ALA A 299 -4.50 27.13 -1.81
N ALA A 300 -4.01 26.40 -2.82
CA ALA A 300 -3.74 24.97 -2.73
C ALA A 300 -2.68 24.65 -1.64
N PHE A 301 -1.60 25.42 -1.57
CA PHE A 301 -0.55 25.23 -0.57
C PHE A 301 -1.05 25.45 0.86
N VAL A 302 -1.81 26.53 1.09
CA VAL A 302 -2.39 26.79 2.41
C VAL A 302 -3.42 25.72 2.79
N GLY A 303 -4.26 25.30 1.82
CA GLY A 303 -5.17 24.17 2.00
C GLY A 303 -4.44 22.86 2.37
N PHE A 304 -3.37 22.56 1.65
CA PHE A 304 -2.51 21.40 1.95
C PHE A 304 -1.98 21.44 3.40
N LEU A 305 -1.44 22.58 3.82
CA LEU A 305 -0.97 22.74 5.20
C LEU A 305 -2.09 22.58 6.22
N ALA A 306 -3.26 23.17 5.97
CA ALA A 306 -4.41 23.06 6.85
C ALA A 306 -4.87 21.59 7.02
N GLY A 307 -4.98 20.84 5.92
CA GLY A 307 -5.35 19.42 5.97
C GLY A 307 -4.31 18.58 6.70
N THR A 308 -3.02 18.79 6.41
CA THR A 308 -1.93 18.10 7.11
C THR A 308 -1.98 18.37 8.62
N LEU A 309 -2.06 19.64 9.03
CA LEU A 309 -2.13 20.01 10.45
C LEU A 309 -3.37 19.44 11.14
N THR A 310 -4.51 19.41 10.45
CA THR A 310 -5.75 18.84 10.99
C THR A 310 -5.56 17.34 11.27
N VAL A 311 -4.97 16.58 10.37
CA VAL A 311 -4.77 15.14 10.57
C VAL A 311 -3.73 14.88 11.66
N PHE A 312 -2.66 15.68 11.74
CA PHE A 312 -1.73 15.62 12.88
C PHE A 312 -2.45 15.89 14.20
N TRP A 313 -3.30 16.91 14.27
CA TRP A 313 -4.09 17.17 15.45
C TRP A 313 -5.02 15.99 15.79
N MET A 314 -5.72 15.44 14.80
CA MET A 314 -6.59 14.27 15.00
C MET A 314 -5.84 13.07 15.57
N ASN A 315 -4.62 12.80 15.09
CA ASN A 315 -3.82 11.68 15.55
C ASN A 315 -3.44 11.77 17.05
N PHE A 316 -3.30 12.98 17.60
CA PHE A 316 -2.90 13.17 19.00
C PHE A 316 -4.06 13.45 19.95
N TYR A 317 -5.16 14.00 19.46
CA TYR A 317 -6.24 14.52 20.28
C TYR A 317 -7.64 13.97 19.95
N SER A 318 -7.74 13.03 19.03
CA SER A 318 -9.02 12.43 18.62
C SER A 318 -8.93 10.91 18.68
N ASP A 319 -10.02 10.26 19.09
CA ASP A 319 -10.18 8.81 19.01
C ASP A 319 -10.69 8.34 17.63
N ALA A 320 -10.61 9.20 16.61
CA ALA A 320 -11.09 8.86 15.28
C ALA A 320 -10.26 7.72 14.65
N ASN A 321 -10.93 6.80 13.99
CA ASN A 321 -10.28 5.71 13.30
C ASN A 321 -9.33 6.25 12.22
N PHE A 322 -8.12 5.69 12.15
CA PHE A 322 -7.08 6.10 11.21
C PHE A 322 -7.53 6.07 9.73
N LEU A 323 -8.50 5.23 9.38
CA LEU A 323 -9.07 5.18 8.02
C LEU A 323 -9.64 6.54 7.59
N LEU A 324 -10.16 7.34 8.52
CA LEU A 324 -10.70 8.68 8.22
C LEU A 324 -9.63 9.75 7.98
N PHE A 325 -8.37 9.50 8.31
CA PHE A 325 -7.30 10.51 8.18
C PHE A 325 -7.14 10.99 6.74
N GLY A 326 -7.08 10.06 5.78
CA GLY A 326 -7.00 10.40 4.36
C GLY A 326 -8.19 11.22 3.87
N PHE A 327 -9.41 10.81 4.25
CA PHE A 327 -10.64 11.53 3.90
C PHE A 327 -10.66 12.94 4.50
N THR A 328 -10.34 13.07 5.79
CA THR A 328 -10.32 14.38 6.49
C THR A 328 -9.27 15.30 5.89
N ALA A 329 -8.06 14.77 5.58
CA ALA A 329 -7.02 15.54 4.93
C ALA A 329 -7.50 16.10 3.58
N ILE A 330 -8.09 15.25 2.72
CA ILE A 330 -8.63 15.68 1.42
C ILE A 330 -9.73 16.73 1.60
N ALA A 331 -10.70 16.47 2.47
CA ALA A 331 -11.84 17.34 2.68
C ALA A 331 -11.41 18.72 3.21
N VAL A 332 -10.60 18.76 4.27
CA VAL A 332 -10.14 20.03 4.86
C VAL A 332 -9.23 20.80 3.91
N SER A 333 -8.26 20.11 3.27
CA SER A 333 -7.38 20.76 2.30
C SER A 333 -8.17 21.40 1.16
N THR A 334 -9.12 20.67 0.59
CA THR A 334 -9.93 21.16 -0.53
C THR A 334 -10.87 22.28 -0.11
N LEU A 335 -11.52 22.16 1.05
CA LEU A 335 -12.43 23.17 1.57
C LEU A 335 -11.71 24.50 1.84
N VAL A 336 -10.58 24.45 2.56
CA VAL A 336 -9.77 25.66 2.87
C VAL A 336 -9.25 26.29 1.59
N ALA A 337 -8.71 25.52 0.66
CA ALA A 337 -8.23 26.03 -0.62
C ALA A 337 -9.36 26.64 -1.45
N LEU A 338 -10.55 26.04 -1.45
CA LEU A 338 -11.72 26.57 -2.15
C LEU A 338 -12.15 27.91 -1.56
N LEU A 339 -12.24 28.02 -0.23
CA LEU A 339 -12.55 29.28 0.43
C LEU A 339 -11.50 30.36 0.11
N LEU A 340 -10.22 30.03 0.17
CA LEU A 340 -9.15 30.98 -0.17
C LEU A 340 -9.11 31.34 -1.66
N SER A 341 -9.63 30.52 -2.55
CA SER A 341 -9.70 30.82 -3.98
C SER A 341 -10.64 32.00 -4.30
N PHE A 342 -11.52 32.38 -3.39
CA PHE A 342 -12.31 33.61 -3.53
C PHE A 342 -11.46 34.88 -3.32
N VAL A 343 -10.40 34.78 -2.48
CA VAL A 343 -9.46 35.86 -2.21
C VAL A 343 -8.28 35.84 -3.20
N TRP A 344 -7.80 34.63 -3.54
CA TRP A 344 -6.68 34.39 -4.45
C TRP A 344 -7.10 33.50 -5.62
N PRO A 345 -7.90 33.99 -6.57
CA PRO A 345 -8.34 33.20 -7.70
C PRO A 345 -7.19 32.94 -8.70
N GLU A 346 -7.18 31.73 -9.29
CA GLU A 346 -6.28 31.45 -10.40
C GLU A 346 -6.70 32.24 -11.64
N ARG A 347 -5.74 32.88 -12.32
CA ARG A 347 -5.96 33.72 -13.49
C ARG A 347 -5.31 33.14 -14.76
N ARG A 348 -4.61 32.02 -14.65
CA ARG A 348 -3.94 31.38 -15.80
C ARG A 348 -4.93 30.56 -16.60
N GLU A 349 -4.76 30.52 -17.92
CA GLU A 349 -5.47 29.57 -18.78
C GLU A 349 -4.91 28.16 -18.54
N LEU A 350 -5.76 27.25 -18.07
CA LEU A 350 -5.41 25.87 -17.73
C LEU A 350 -5.81 24.90 -18.87
N LYS A 351 -5.52 25.26 -20.14
CA LYS A 351 -5.84 24.42 -21.30
C LYS A 351 -5.11 23.07 -21.20
N GLY A 352 -5.85 21.96 -21.27
CA GLY A 352 -5.29 20.59 -21.24
C GLY A 352 -4.89 20.10 -19.86
N PHE A 353 -5.08 20.86 -18.76
CA PHE A 353 -4.68 20.46 -17.42
C PHE A 353 -5.84 20.10 -16.48
N THR A 354 -7.07 20.44 -16.85
CA THR A 354 -8.25 20.14 -16.04
C THR A 354 -9.20 19.27 -16.82
N TRP A 355 -10.01 18.48 -16.10
CA TRP A 355 -10.99 17.59 -16.71
C TRP A 355 -11.97 18.30 -17.68
N ARG A 356 -12.21 19.61 -17.48
CA ARG A 356 -13.05 20.44 -18.37
C ARG A 356 -12.33 20.94 -19.61
N THR A 357 -11.01 20.99 -19.60
CA THR A 357 -10.19 21.51 -20.68
C THR A 357 -9.45 20.42 -21.44
N LEU A 358 -9.57 19.16 -21.02
CA LEU A 358 -9.21 17.98 -21.79
C LEU A 358 -10.21 17.88 -22.95
N SER A 359 -9.93 18.55 -24.05
CA SER A 359 -10.63 18.32 -25.32
C SER A 359 -10.04 17.05 -25.94
N PRO A 360 -10.86 16.10 -26.44
CA PRO A 360 -10.35 15.04 -27.30
C PRO A 360 -9.57 15.71 -28.45
N SER A 361 -8.37 15.23 -28.72
CA SER A 361 -7.57 15.76 -29.83
C SER A 361 -8.38 15.55 -31.10
N LYS A 362 -8.26 16.49 -32.06
CA LYS A 362 -8.96 16.36 -33.35
C LYS A 362 -8.58 15.09 -34.12
N GLU A 363 -7.50 14.43 -33.75
CA GLU A 363 -7.05 13.14 -34.29
C GLU A 363 -7.87 11.96 -33.77
N ASP A 364 -8.44 12.02 -32.54
CA ASP A 364 -9.31 10.96 -31.99
C ASP A 364 -10.74 11.01 -32.58
N GLN A 365 -11.11 12.07 -33.29
CA GLN A 365 -12.40 12.20 -33.97
C GLN A 365 -12.35 11.74 -35.44
N ALA A 366 -11.18 11.35 -35.94
CA ALA A 366 -10.98 10.94 -37.32
C ALA A 366 -10.69 9.44 -37.50
N SER A 367 -10.71 8.67 -36.42
CA SER A 367 -10.64 7.20 -36.39
C SER A 367 -11.97 6.61 -35.94
#